data_384e2a040feef62aa5a9d599062cfdff
#
_entry.id   384e2a040feef62aa5a9d599062cfdff
#
_cell.length_a   1.000
_cell.length_b   1.000
_cell.length_c   1.000
_cell.angle_alpha   90.00
_cell.angle_beta   90.00
_cell.angle_gamma   90.00
#
_symmetry.space_group_name_H-M   'P 1'
#
loop_
_entity.id
_entity.type
_entity.pdbx_description
1 polymer ?
#
loop_
_entity_poly.entity_id
_entity_poly.type
_entity_poly.pdbx_seq_one_letter_code
_entity_poly.pdbx_strand_id
1 'polypeptide(L)'
;IDFTLEKGKIYGLIGRNGAGKTTLLHLLSGLYQPDSGAVMIFDSRYDTQEKQIHDSLGVVLNEDLMMKHLNLEKNGDYFGTYYSGYQKEQLLSYLKQFGLEKNRKFGKLSKGEKLKYQFAFALSCNPKLLILDEPTANFDVEFRKDFLKLLQEFIADGQKSVVLATHLMEDIDRLADYLIYLEDGRSIFAGQMEDFREQYRIVSGEAYKIKLLDREDIIAMEQKKYGAKALVRHHGYQHYDTELTAVPPTVEEFMYFLSKAKTAERRNYEKVIH
;
A
#
# COMPACT_ATOMS: atom_id res chain seq x y z
N ILE A 1 3.97 5.82 -15.12
CA ILE A 1 3.00 5.89 -14.01
C ILE A 1 2.71 7.36 -13.76
N ASP A 2 1.44 7.71 -13.71
CA ASP A 2 1.00 9.09 -13.48
C ASP A 2 -0.15 9.06 -12.46
N PHE A 3 0.04 9.73 -11.32
CA PHE A 3 -0.98 9.88 -10.28
C PHE A 3 -0.64 11.03 -9.34
N THR A 4 -1.64 11.51 -8.63
CA THR A 4 -1.49 12.59 -7.63
C THR A 4 -1.91 12.09 -6.26
N LEU A 5 -1.13 12.44 -5.23
CA LEU A 5 -1.47 12.18 -3.83
C LEU A 5 -2.09 13.46 -3.23
N GLU A 6 -3.31 13.34 -2.75
CA GLU A 6 -4.00 14.38 -2.00
C GLU A 6 -3.64 14.28 -0.51
N LYS A 7 -3.77 15.38 0.23
CA LYS A 7 -3.60 15.38 1.69
C LYS A 7 -4.77 14.68 2.39
N GLY A 8 -4.53 14.17 3.58
CA GLY A 8 -5.55 13.57 4.43
C GLY A 8 -6.01 12.17 4.00
N LYS A 9 -5.19 11.45 3.20
CA LYS A 9 -5.58 10.17 2.63
C LYS A 9 -4.55 9.08 2.90
N ILE A 10 -5.03 7.83 2.97
CA ILE A 10 -4.21 6.61 2.97
C ILE A 10 -4.29 5.99 1.57
N TYR A 11 -3.14 5.89 0.93
CA TYR A 11 -2.96 5.29 -0.39
C TYR A 11 -2.45 3.86 -0.24
N GLY A 12 -3.27 2.89 -0.61
CA GLY A 12 -2.89 1.48 -0.70
C GLY A 12 -2.16 1.20 -2.00
N LEU A 13 -0.88 0.85 -1.93
CA LEU A 13 -0.07 0.45 -3.09
C LEU A 13 0.04 -1.07 -3.13
N ILE A 14 -0.62 -1.68 -4.09
CA ILE A 14 -0.66 -3.12 -4.24
C ILE A 14 -0.04 -3.58 -5.57
N GLY A 15 0.29 -4.85 -5.64
CA GLY A 15 0.83 -5.49 -6.83
C GLY A 15 1.64 -6.73 -6.45
N ARG A 16 1.89 -7.60 -7.44
CA ARG A 16 2.73 -8.79 -7.26
C ARG A 16 4.18 -8.41 -6.94
N ASN A 17 4.95 -9.40 -6.44
CA ASN A 17 6.40 -9.21 -6.30
C ASN A 17 7.02 -8.89 -7.67
N GLY A 18 7.88 -7.87 -7.70
CA GLY A 18 8.46 -7.35 -8.93
C GLY A 18 7.59 -6.38 -9.75
N ALA A 19 6.37 -6.05 -9.29
CA ALA A 19 5.49 -5.12 -9.99
C ALA A 19 5.98 -3.66 -10.05
N GLY A 20 7.02 -3.32 -9.27
CA GLY A 20 7.59 -1.98 -9.21
C GLY A 20 7.19 -1.17 -7.97
N LYS A 21 6.53 -1.78 -6.96
CA LYS A 21 6.12 -1.07 -5.73
C LYS A 21 7.29 -0.41 -5.02
N THR A 22 8.32 -1.18 -4.65
CA THR A 22 9.52 -0.66 -3.98
C THR A 22 10.24 0.39 -4.82
N THR A 23 10.34 0.20 -6.14
CA THR A 23 10.90 1.22 -7.06
C THR A 23 10.10 2.52 -7.00
N LEU A 24 8.77 2.44 -7.01
CA LEU A 24 7.92 3.62 -6.88
C LEU A 24 8.11 4.31 -5.52
N LEU A 25 8.20 3.54 -4.41
CA LEU A 25 8.47 4.11 -3.09
C LEU A 25 9.85 4.77 -3.01
N HIS A 26 10.88 4.20 -3.66
CA HIS A 26 12.21 4.80 -3.75
C HIS A 26 12.21 6.09 -4.57
N LEU A 27 11.42 6.19 -5.63
CA LEU A 27 11.21 7.44 -6.38
C LEU A 27 10.49 8.50 -5.52
N LEU A 28 9.44 8.11 -4.80
CA LEU A 28 8.70 9.01 -3.89
C LEU A 28 9.56 9.50 -2.72
N SER A 29 10.47 8.66 -2.21
CA SER A 29 11.38 9.02 -1.11
C SER A 29 12.64 9.76 -1.57
N GLY A 30 12.85 9.93 -2.88
CA GLY A 30 14.05 10.57 -3.45
C GLY A 30 15.31 9.70 -3.44
N LEU A 31 15.21 8.42 -3.07
CA LEU A 31 16.33 7.47 -3.15
C LEU A 31 16.71 7.15 -4.59
N TYR A 32 15.75 7.21 -5.51
CA TYR A 32 15.97 7.08 -6.95
C TYR A 32 15.50 8.34 -7.67
N GLN A 33 16.18 8.66 -8.77
CA GLN A 33 15.75 9.69 -9.71
C GLN A 33 15.00 9.04 -10.88
N PRO A 34 13.91 9.65 -11.38
CA PRO A 34 13.21 9.13 -12.54
C PRO A 34 14.03 9.37 -13.82
N ASP A 35 14.06 8.39 -14.73
CA ASP A 35 14.68 8.51 -16.05
C ASP A 35 13.96 9.57 -16.91
N SER A 36 12.67 9.77 -16.68
CA SER A 36 11.86 10.79 -17.34
C SER A 36 10.66 11.19 -16.47
N GLY A 37 10.08 12.35 -16.73
CA GLY A 37 9.01 12.91 -15.91
C GLY A 37 9.54 13.61 -14.67
N ALA A 38 8.69 13.76 -13.64
CA ALA A 38 9.05 14.42 -12.39
C ALA A 38 8.27 13.84 -11.21
N VAL A 39 8.92 13.85 -10.04
CA VAL A 39 8.26 13.58 -8.76
C VAL A 39 8.12 14.91 -8.02
N MET A 40 6.90 15.23 -7.63
CA MET A 40 6.57 16.41 -6.82
C MET A 40 5.94 15.95 -5.50
N ILE A 41 6.40 16.52 -4.40
CA ILE A 41 5.87 16.29 -3.06
C ILE A 41 5.47 17.65 -2.45
N PHE A 42 4.20 17.82 -2.13
CA PHE A 42 3.65 19.08 -1.59
C PHE A 42 4.04 20.32 -2.41
N ASP A 43 3.85 20.23 -3.73
CA ASP A 43 4.20 21.27 -4.72
C ASP A 43 5.70 21.59 -4.83
N SER A 44 6.55 20.80 -4.18
CA SER A 44 8.02 20.93 -4.21
C SER A 44 8.63 19.86 -5.11
N ARG A 45 9.67 20.24 -5.86
CA ARG A 45 10.43 19.33 -6.72
C ARG A 45 11.73 18.94 -6.07
N TYR A 46 12.16 17.68 -6.22
CA TYR A 46 13.44 17.19 -5.67
C TYR A 46 14.66 17.93 -6.19
N ASP A 47 14.64 18.35 -7.45
CA ASP A 47 15.77 19.06 -8.08
C ASP A 47 16.04 20.46 -7.49
N THR A 48 15.07 21.05 -6.81
CA THR A 48 15.16 22.41 -6.28
C THR A 48 14.95 22.54 -4.76
N GLN A 49 14.23 21.57 -4.15
CA GLN A 49 13.77 21.66 -2.75
C GLN A 49 13.96 20.34 -1.99
N GLU A 50 15.01 19.59 -2.30
CA GLU A 50 15.28 18.27 -1.73
C GLU A 50 15.20 18.24 -0.20
N LYS A 51 15.87 19.17 0.47
CA LYS A 51 15.87 19.23 1.94
C LYS A 51 14.48 19.43 2.52
N GLN A 52 13.69 20.32 1.94
CA GLN A 52 12.32 20.61 2.40
C GLN A 52 11.41 19.38 2.22
N ILE A 53 11.60 18.64 1.13
CA ILE A 53 10.87 17.41 0.87
C ILE A 53 11.27 16.36 1.92
N HIS A 54 12.57 16.11 2.13
CA HIS A 54 13.04 15.12 3.10
C HIS A 54 12.57 15.43 4.51
N ASP A 55 12.56 16.69 4.94
CA ASP A 55 12.01 17.13 6.23
C ASP A 55 10.52 16.83 6.38
N SER A 56 9.79 16.69 5.27
CA SER A 56 8.36 16.38 5.25
C SER A 56 8.03 14.91 5.18
N LEU A 57 9.03 14.03 4.96
CA LEU A 57 8.85 12.60 4.77
C LEU A 57 9.19 11.80 6.02
N GLY A 58 8.38 10.78 6.31
CA GLY A 58 8.72 9.68 7.19
C GLY A 58 8.78 8.40 6.37
N VAL A 59 9.94 7.73 6.34
CA VAL A 59 10.15 6.56 5.49
C VAL A 59 10.44 5.34 6.35
N VAL A 60 9.69 4.26 6.13
CA VAL A 60 9.89 2.95 6.76
C VAL A 60 10.01 1.91 5.66
N LEU A 61 11.21 1.42 5.45
CA LEU A 61 11.50 0.40 4.45
C LEU A 61 11.86 -0.92 5.12
N ASN A 62 11.70 -2.00 4.37
CA ASN A 62 12.06 -3.34 4.84
C ASN A 62 13.59 -3.58 4.79
N GLU A 63 14.38 -2.54 5.13
CA GLU A 63 15.83 -2.51 5.14
C GLU A 63 16.37 -1.98 6.47
N ASP A 64 17.63 -2.33 6.79
CA ASP A 64 18.31 -1.84 7.99
C ASP A 64 18.86 -0.42 7.77
N LEU A 65 18.03 0.59 7.90
CA LEU A 65 18.41 2.00 7.68
C LEU A 65 19.20 2.62 8.83
N MET A 66 19.31 1.94 9.97
CA MET A 66 19.89 2.47 11.22
C MET A 66 21.24 1.84 11.53
N MET A 67 22.05 2.52 12.35
CA MET A 67 23.37 2.05 12.77
C MET A 67 23.25 0.89 13.77
N LYS A 68 23.68 -0.32 13.36
CA LYS A 68 23.53 -1.56 14.14
C LYS A 68 24.25 -1.54 15.50
N HIS A 69 25.36 -0.81 15.61
CA HIS A 69 26.18 -0.73 16.82
C HIS A 69 25.68 0.30 17.84
N LEU A 70 24.85 1.25 17.44
CA LEU A 70 24.24 2.24 18.34
C LEU A 70 22.98 1.67 19.01
N ASN A 71 22.68 2.19 20.20
CA ASN A 71 21.39 1.95 20.84
C ASN A 71 20.29 2.81 20.19
N LEU A 72 19.01 2.57 20.55
CA LEU A 72 17.87 3.21 19.92
C LEU A 72 17.86 4.73 20.15
N GLU A 73 18.16 5.18 21.38
CA GLU A 73 18.22 6.59 21.70
C GLU A 73 19.31 7.32 20.89
N LYS A 74 20.55 6.74 20.85
CA LYS A 74 21.66 7.33 20.07
C LYS A 74 21.41 7.31 18.56
N ASN A 75 20.73 6.31 18.03
CA ASN A 75 20.31 6.32 16.63
C ASN A 75 19.36 7.49 16.38
N GLY A 76 18.38 7.70 17.27
CA GLY A 76 17.46 8.83 17.19
C GLY A 76 18.19 10.17 17.23
N ASP A 77 19.11 10.35 18.21
CA ASP A 77 19.90 11.58 18.34
C ASP A 77 20.77 11.84 17.09
N TYR A 78 21.37 10.78 16.51
CA TYR A 78 22.23 10.92 15.34
C TYR A 78 21.42 11.26 14.08
N PHE A 79 20.42 10.45 13.74
CA PHE A 79 19.64 10.69 12.52
C PHE A 79 18.69 11.87 12.67
N GLY A 80 18.21 12.17 13.89
CA GLY A 80 17.34 13.30 14.17
C GLY A 80 17.96 14.66 13.82
N THR A 81 19.31 14.77 13.80
CA THR A 81 20.00 16.01 13.39
C THR A 81 19.72 16.41 11.94
N TYR A 82 19.30 15.47 11.10
CA TYR A 82 18.99 15.73 9.68
C TYR A 82 17.55 16.19 9.44
N TYR A 83 16.68 16.11 10.48
CA TYR A 83 15.26 16.45 10.39
C TYR A 83 14.93 17.65 11.27
N SER A 84 14.44 18.73 10.68
CA SER A 84 14.06 19.93 11.42
C SER A 84 12.89 19.71 12.39
N GLY A 85 12.02 18.74 12.10
CA GLY A 85 10.87 18.36 12.90
C GLY A 85 11.12 17.32 13.98
N TYR A 86 12.35 16.80 14.12
CA TYR A 86 12.66 15.74 15.08
C TYR A 86 12.45 16.18 16.53
N GLN A 87 11.75 15.33 17.29
CA GLN A 87 11.48 15.53 18.72
C GLN A 87 11.88 14.28 19.50
N LYS A 88 12.97 14.40 20.28
CA LYS A 88 13.51 13.28 21.08
C LYS A 88 12.49 12.71 22.06
N GLU A 89 11.72 13.58 22.73
CA GLU A 89 10.70 13.20 23.70
C GLU A 89 9.60 12.35 23.04
N GLN A 90 9.24 12.67 21.81
CA GLN A 90 8.29 11.90 21.02
C GLN A 90 8.84 10.53 20.68
N LEU A 91 10.11 10.43 20.24
CA LEU A 91 10.75 9.15 20.00
C LEU A 91 10.72 8.28 21.27
N LEU A 92 11.14 8.83 22.43
CA LEU A 92 11.16 8.08 23.68
C LEU A 92 9.75 7.62 24.11
N SER A 93 8.73 8.44 23.86
CA SER A 93 7.32 8.10 24.08
C SER A 93 6.89 6.91 23.20
N TYR A 94 7.17 6.97 21.89
CA TYR A 94 6.85 5.86 20.99
C TYR A 94 7.64 4.58 21.31
N LEU A 95 8.92 4.69 21.71
CA LEU A 95 9.69 3.52 22.14
C LEU A 95 9.02 2.82 23.32
N LYS A 96 8.57 3.60 24.31
CA LYS A 96 7.83 3.06 25.47
C LYS A 96 6.51 2.42 25.04
N GLN A 97 5.74 3.09 24.19
CA GLN A 97 4.45 2.59 23.66
C GLN A 97 4.62 1.28 22.89
N PHE A 98 5.71 1.14 22.12
CA PHE A 98 5.98 -0.03 21.28
C PHE A 98 6.74 -1.14 22.01
N GLY A 99 7.01 -0.97 23.32
CA GLY A 99 7.72 -1.95 24.14
C GLY A 99 9.21 -2.07 23.81
N LEU A 100 9.84 -1.01 23.30
CA LEU A 100 11.24 -0.98 22.89
C LEU A 100 12.11 -0.27 23.94
N GLU A 101 13.13 -0.98 24.46
CA GLU A 101 14.09 -0.41 25.41
C GLU A 101 15.08 0.51 24.71
N LYS A 102 15.11 1.80 25.08
CA LYS A 102 15.96 2.83 24.46
C LYS A 102 17.46 2.53 24.43
N ASN A 103 17.95 1.80 25.44
CA ASN A 103 19.36 1.46 25.57
C ASN A 103 19.77 0.20 24.79
N ARG A 104 18.82 -0.53 24.22
CA ARG A 104 19.07 -1.75 23.43
C ARG A 104 19.70 -1.37 22.09
N LYS A 105 20.72 -2.12 21.63
CA LYS A 105 21.37 -1.88 20.34
C LYS A 105 20.44 -2.28 19.19
N PHE A 106 20.34 -1.44 18.15
CA PHE A 106 19.51 -1.69 16.96
C PHE A 106 19.83 -3.04 16.29
N GLY A 107 21.09 -3.41 16.18
CA GLY A 107 21.50 -4.69 15.61
C GLY A 107 21.10 -5.93 16.43
N LYS A 108 20.59 -5.76 17.66
CA LYS A 108 20.08 -6.86 18.50
C LYS A 108 18.56 -7.00 18.46
N LEU A 109 17.89 -6.14 17.70
CA LEU A 109 16.45 -6.19 17.51
C LEU A 109 16.07 -7.28 16.52
N SER A 110 14.91 -7.92 16.72
CA SER A 110 14.24 -8.73 15.71
C SER A 110 13.81 -7.86 14.51
N LYS A 111 13.44 -8.48 13.41
CA LYS A 111 12.97 -7.76 12.22
C LYS A 111 11.73 -6.90 12.51
N GLY A 112 10.77 -7.42 13.27
CA GLY A 112 9.58 -6.67 13.68
C GLY A 112 9.93 -5.49 14.61
N GLU A 113 10.82 -5.69 15.60
CA GLU A 113 11.26 -4.61 16.47
C GLU A 113 12.02 -3.51 15.71
N LYS A 114 12.79 -3.85 14.68
CA LYS A 114 13.46 -2.87 13.81
C LYS A 114 12.46 -2.01 13.06
N LEU A 115 11.41 -2.61 12.51
CA LEU A 115 10.33 -1.89 11.85
C LEU A 115 9.54 -1.00 12.83
N LYS A 116 9.25 -1.51 14.04
CA LYS A 116 8.67 -0.71 15.14
C LYS A 116 9.53 0.52 15.45
N TYR A 117 10.86 0.34 15.55
CA TYR A 117 11.77 1.45 15.79
C TYR A 117 11.81 2.46 14.64
N GLN A 118 11.92 2.00 13.39
CA GLN A 118 11.90 2.89 12.22
C GLN A 118 10.61 3.72 12.17
N PHE A 119 9.47 3.09 12.48
CA PHE A 119 8.18 3.77 12.53
C PHE A 119 8.12 4.80 13.67
N ALA A 120 8.61 4.46 14.88
CA ALA A 120 8.72 5.39 16.00
C ALA A 120 9.59 6.60 15.65
N PHE A 121 10.73 6.36 14.98
CA PHE A 121 11.62 7.42 14.52
C PHE A 121 10.94 8.30 13.45
N ALA A 122 10.33 7.69 12.43
CA ALA A 122 9.62 8.43 11.39
C ALA A 122 8.53 9.36 11.97
N LEU A 123 7.71 8.85 12.90
CA LEU A 123 6.68 9.65 13.57
C LEU A 123 7.26 10.79 14.42
N SER A 124 8.42 10.56 15.06
CA SER A 124 9.09 11.56 15.91
C SER A 124 9.67 12.74 15.11
N CYS A 125 9.82 12.60 13.79
CA CYS A 125 10.22 13.67 12.88
C CYS A 125 9.06 14.56 12.42
N ASN A 126 7.83 14.31 12.88
CA ASN A 126 6.60 15.04 12.52
C ASN A 126 6.40 15.16 10.99
N PRO A 127 6.43 14.06 10.24
CA PRO A 127 6.32 14.08 8.78
C PRO A 127 4.92 14.50 8.34
N LYS A 128 4.81 14.96 7.09
CA LYS A 128 3.53 15.21 6.41
C LYS A 128 3.11 14.01 5.54
N LEU A 129 4.07 13.23 5.06
CA LEU A 129 3.84 12.01 4.29
C LEU A 129 4.63 10.87 4.88
N LEU A 130 3.94 9.77 5.23
CA LEU A 130 4.55 8.49 5.57
C LEU A 130 4.61 7.59 4.33
N ILE A 131 5.78 7.03 4.06
CA ILE A 131 6.04 6.04 3.01
C ILE A 131 6.43 4.74 3.70
N LEU A 132 5.61 3.71 3.55
CA LEU A 132 5.71 2.46 4.30
C LEU A 132 5.78 1.27 3.33
N ASP A 133 6.89 0.52 3.36
CA ASP A 133 7.09 -0.69 2.54
C ASP A 133 7.03 -1.94 3.43
N GLU A 134 5.96 -2.73 3.26
CA GLU A 134 5.68 -3.98 3.99
C GLU A 134 5.83 -3.87 5.52
N PRO A 135 5.32 -2.80 6.16
CA PRO A 135 5.63 -2.52 7.56
C PRO A 135 5.06 -3.56 8.52
N THR A 136 3.92 -4.19 8.17
CA THR A 136 3.16 -5.08 9.06
C THR A 136 3.52 -6.56 8.94
N ALA A 137 4.32 -6.95 7.95
CA ALA A 137 4.64 -8.35 7.65
C ALA A 137 5.29 -9.13 8.81
N ASN A 138 5.93 -8.42 9.76
CA ASN A 138 6.64 -9.02 10.89
C ASN A 138 6.10 -8.56 12.25
N PHE A 139 4.91 -7.95 12.28
CA PHE A 139 4.26 -7.54 13.53
C PHE A 139 3.43 -8.69 14.10
N ASP A 140 3.38 -8.75 15.42
CA ASP A 140 2.36 -9.54 16.11
C ASP A 140 0.96 -8.95 15.89
N VAL A 141 -0.08 -9.75 16.15
CA VAL A 141 -1.47 -9.37 15.88
C VAL A 141 -1.92 -8.13 16.67
N GLU A 142 -1.42 -8.00 17.92
CA GLU A 142 -1.78 -6.89 18.82
C GLU A 142 -1.17 -5.59 18.30
N PHE A 143 0.14 -5.58 18.05
CA PHE A 143 0.81 -4.39 17.52
C PHE A 143 0.31 -4.00 16.12
N ARG A 144 -0.04 -4.98 15.27
CA ARG A 144 -0.63 -4.68 13.96
C ARG A 144 -1.92 -3.86 14.09
N LYS A 145 -2.79 -4.19 15.05
CA LYS A 145 -4.02 -3.41 15.30
C LYS A 145 -3.70 -1.97 15.75
N ASP A 146 -2.75 -1.83 16.67
CA ASP A 146 -2.34 -0.51 17.16
C ASP A 146 -1.70 0.32 16.04
N PHE A 147 -0.87 -0.31 15.21
CA PHE A 147 -0.26 0.33 14.04
C PHE A 147 -1.31 0.87 13.06
N LEU A 148 -2.32 0.06 12.71
CA LEU A 148 -3.38 0.49 11.81
C LEU A 148 -4.18 1.68 12.40
N LYS A 149 -4.44 1.65 13.70
CA LYS A 149 -5.08 2.76 14.42
C LYS A 149 -4.22 4.03 14.39
N LEU A 150 -2.90 3.90 14.64
CA LEU A 150 -1.97 5.02 14.56
C LEU A 150 -1.93 5.66 13.17
N LEU A 151 -2.05 4.89 12.09
CA LEU A 151 -2.13 5.45 10.74
C LEU A 151 -3.42 6.27 10.54
N GLN A 152 -4.56 5.82 11.06
CA GLN A 152 -5.81 6.58 11.02
C GLN A 152 -5.71 7.87 11.84
N GLU A 153 -5.13 7.81 13.05
CA GLU A 153 -4.89 8.97 13.89
C GLU A 153 -3.90 9.96 13.22
N PHE A 154 -2.90 9.43 12.52
CA PHE A 154 -1.91 10.25 11.82
C PHE A 154 -2.51 11.15 10.75
N ILE A 155 -3.51 10.68 10.01
CA ILE A 155 -4.17 11.44 8.94
C ILE A 155 -5.39 12.25 9.42
N ALA A 156 -5.80 12.11 10.69
CA ALA A 156 -7.09 12.63 11.20
C ALA A 156 -7.24 14.16 11.10
N ASP A 157 -6.12 14.91 11.06
CA ASP A 157 -6.12 16.36 10.88
C ASP A 157 -6.34 16.80 9.42
N GLY A 158 -6.40 15.86 8.47
CA GLY A 158 -6.56 16.10 7.04
C GLY A 158 -5.34 16.75 6.36
N GLN A 159 -4.21 16.92 7.05
CA GLN A 159 -3.00 17.55 6.51
C GLN A 159 -1.88 16.56 6.19
N LYS A 160 -1.97 15.34 6.72
CA LYS A 160 -0.96 14.30 6.60
C LYS A 160 -1.51 13.16 5.77
N SER A 161 -0.62 12.44 5.07
CA SER A 161 -1.00 11.33 4.19
C SER A 161 -0.07 10.14 4.38
N VAL A 162 -0.52 8.98 3.94
CA VAL A 162 0.24 7.72 4.03
C VAL A 162 0.23 7.03 2.68
N VAL A 163 1.38 6.54 2.23
CA VAL A 163 1.49 5.54 1.16
C VAL A 163 1.91 4.22 1.81
N LEU A 164 1.03 3.24 1.76
CA LEU A 164 1.21 1.93 2.36
C LEU A 164 1.32 0.87 1.27
N ALA A 165 2.52 0.32 1.05
CA ALA A 165 2.70 -0.86 0.23
C ALA A 165 2.68 -2.10 1.13
N THR A 166 1.78 -3.04 0.85
CA THR A 166 1.68 -4.30 1.58
C THR A 166 1.09 -5.41 0.71
N HIS A 167 1.44 -6.65 1.05
CA HIS A 167 0.78 -7.83 0.49
C HIS A 167 -0.40 -8.32 1.35
N LEU A 168 -0.64 -7.69 2.50
CA LEU A 168 -1.78 -7.98 3.37
C LEU A 168 -2.99 -7.17 2.90
N MET A 169 -3.72 -7.70 1.92
CA MET A 169 -4.81 -6.99 1.23
C MET A 169 -5.93 -6.55 2.18
N GLU A 170 -6.14 -7.30 3.27
CA GLU A 170 -7.10 -6.95 4.32
C GLU A 170 -6.79 -5.59 4.99
N ASP A 171 -5.49 -5.22 5.14
CA ASP A 171 -5.11 -3.91 5.67
C ASP A 171 -5.53 -2.80 4.70
N ILE A 172 -5.36 -3.04 3.40
CA ILE A 172 -5.76 -2.09 2.35
C ILE A 172 -7.29 -1.95 2.30
N ASP A 173 -8.02 -3.06 2.28
CA ASP A 173 -9.50 -3.03 2.29
C ASP A 173 -10.07 -2.26 3.48
N ARG A 174 -9.36 -2.27 4.62
CA ARG A 174 -9.78 -1.64 5.86
C ARG A 174 -9.39 -0.18 5.98
N LEU A 175 -8.22 0.22 5.44
CA LEU A 175 -7.61 1.52 5.72
C LEU A 175 -7.56 2.45 4.54
N ALA A 176 -7.39 1.92 3.31
CA ALA A 176 -7.08 2.76 2.18
C ALA A 176 -8.31 3.58 1.72
N ASP A 177 -8.10 4.86 1.52
CA ASP A 177 -9.04 5.75 0.84
C ASP A 177 -8.87 5.66 -0.67
N TYR A 178 -7.65 5.34 -1.12
CA TYR A 178 -7.26 5.31 -2.52
C TYR A 178 -6.44 4.05 -2.82
N LEU A 179 -6.71 3.40 -3.93
CA LEU A 179 -6.03 2.18 -4.35
C LEU A 179 -5.16 2.47 -5.58
N ILE A 180 -3.89 2.05 -5.52
CA ILE A 180 -2.97 2.04 -6.65
C ILE A 180 -2.54 0.58 -6.88
N TYR A 181 -2.99 0.00 -7.98
CA TYR A 181 -2.59 -1.34 -8.37
C TYR A 181 -1.54 -1.30 -9.47
N LEU A 182 -0.35 -1.80 -9.16
CA LEU A 182 0.77 -1.91 -10.09
C LEU A 182 0.95 -3.33 -10.61
N GLU A 183 1.26 -3.44 -11.90
CA GLU A 183 1.68 -4.67 -12.53
C GLU A 183 2.66 -4.38 -13.67
N ASP A 184 3.79 -5.10 -13.65
CA ASP A 184 4.86 -4.96 -14.66
C ASP A 184 5.27 -3.49 -14.91
N GLY A 185 5.40 -2.70 -13.83
CA GLY A 185 5.76 -1.28 -13.87
C GLY A 185 4.67 -0.33 -14.40
N ARG A 186 3.44 -0.82 -14.56
CA ARG A 186 2.29 -0.01 -15.03
C ARG A 186 1.21 0.07 -13.96
N SER A 187 0.50 1.19 -13.93
CA SER A 187 -0.71 1.33 -13.14
C SER A 187 -1.87 0.67 -13.89
N ILE A 188 -2.44 -0.38 -13.30
CA ILE A 188 -3.63 -1.08 -13.82
C ILE A 188 -4.91 -0.42 -13.31
N PHE A 189 -4.85 0.07 -12.08
CA PHE A 189 -5.90 0.86 -11.45
C PHE A 189 -5.25 1.93 -10.57
N ALA A 190 -5.80 3.13 -10.58
CA ALA A 190 -5.51 4.19 -9.63
C ALA A 190 -6.77 5.02 -9.44
N GLY A 191 -7.37 4.96 -8.25
CA GLY A 191 -8.65 5.61 -7.96
C GLY A 191 -9.06 5.47 -6.51
N GLN A 192 -10.14 6.14 -6.15
CA GLN A 192 -10.72 6.03 -4.82
C GLN A 192 -11.23 4.61 -4.57
N MET A 193 -11.17 4.16 -3.31
CA MET A 193 -11.70 2.84 -2.93
C MET A 193 -13.22 2.73 -3.14
N GLU A 194 -13.94 3.83 -3.05
CA GLU A 194 -15.36 3.89 -3.39
C GLU A 194 -15.59 3.61 -4.87
N ASP A 195 -14.88 4.32 -5.77
CA ASP A 195 -14.96 4.11 -7.21
C ASP A 195 -14.60 2.66 -7.59
N PHE A 196 -13.56 2.11 -6.95
CA PHE A 196 -13.17 0.72 -7.11
C PHE A 196 -14.32 -0.23 -6.77
N ARG A 197 -14.96 -0.02 -5.62
CA ARG A 197 -16.10 -0.84 -5.17
C ARG A 197 -17.36 -0.62 -5.99
N GLU A 198 -17.51 0.52 -6.64
CA GLU A 198 -18.64 0.79 -7.55
C GLU A 198 -18.42 0.19 -8.93
N GLN A 199 -17.21 0.24 -9.46
CA GLN A 199 -16.88 -0.20 -10.81
C GLN A 199 -16.80 -1.72 -10.97
N TYR A 200 -16.69 -2.49 -9.88
CA TYR A 200 -16.50 -3.93 -9.96
C TYR A 200 -17.43 -4.69 -9.03
N ARG A 201 -17.82 -5.92 -9.46
CA ARG A 201 -18.59 -6.86 -8.64
C ARG A 201 -17.99 -8.25 -8.73
N ILE A 202 -18.04 -8.96 -7.60
CA ILE A 202 -17.96 -10.42 -7.59
C ILE A 202 -19.37 -10.95 -7.75
N VAL A 203 -19.64 -11.57 -8.90
CA VAL A 203 -20.92 -12.23 -9.18
C VAL A 203 -20.76 -13.72 -8.92
N SER A 204 -21.66 -14.29 -8.11
CA SER A 204 -21.65 -15.69 -7.71
C SER A 204 -23.01 -16.32 -7.97
N GLY A 205 -23.02 -17.58 -8.44
CA GLY A 205 -24.24 -18.34 -8.72
C GLY A 205 -24.00 -19.48 -9.69
N GLU A 206 -25.06 -19.90 -10.38
CA GLU A 206 -24.94 -20.95 -11.40
C GLU A 206 -24.16 -20.47 -12.63
N ALA A 207 -23.24 -21.33 -13.11
CA ALA A 207 -22.31 -20.94 -14.18
C ALA A 207 -22.99 -20.49 -15.47
N TYR A 208 -24.14 -21.09 -15.82
CA TYR A 208 -24.87 -20.70 -17.03
C TYR A 208 -25.48 -19.30 -16.92
N LYS A 209 -25.95 -18.91 -15.72
CA LYS A 209 -26.51 -17.57 -15.47
C LYS A 209 -25.44 -16.49 -15.56
N ILE A 210 -24.25 -16.73 -15.00
CA ILE A 210 -23.13 -15.79 -15.12
C ILE A 210 -22.70 -15.63 -16.59
N LYS A 211 -22.76 -16.69 -17.40
CA LYS A 211 -22.44 -16.64 -18.84
C LYS A 211 -23.47 -15.89 -19.69
N LEU A 212 -24.65 -15.58 -19.14
CA LEU A 212 -25.67 -14.74 -19.79
C LEU A 212 -25.37 -13.24 -19.59
N LEU A 213 -24.48 -12.86 -18.67
CA LEU A 213 -24.00 -11.49 -18.55
C LEU A 213 -23.25 -11.10 -19.82
N ASP A 214 -23.15 -9.79 -20.05
CA ASP A 214 -22.38 -9.28 -21.19
C ASP A 214 -20.94 -9.77 -21.10
N ARG A 215 -20.44 -10.35 -22.18
CA ARG A 215 -19.08 -10.92 -22.23
C ARG A 215 -17.99 -9.86 -22.07
N GLU A 216 -18.26 -8.63 -22.48
CA GLU A 216 -17.31 -7.51 -22.36
C GLU A 216 -17.15 -7.08 -20.90
N ASP A 217 -18.17 -7.32 -20.06
CA ASP A 217 -18.13 -7.01 -18.64
C ASP A 217 -17.45 -8.11 -17.82
N ILE A 218 -17.44 -9.36 -18.27
CA ILE A 218 -16.81 -10.46 -17.55
C ILE A 218 -15.29 -10.40 -17.73
N ILE A 219 -14.59 -9.94 -16.68
CA ILE A 219 -13.12 -9.87 -16.68
C ILE A 219 -12.51 -11.27 -16.58
N ALA A 220 -12.99 -12.06 -15.62
CA ALA A 220 -12.60 -13.46 -15.46
C ALA A 220 -13.66 -14.23 -14.70
N MET A 221 -13.75 -15.54 -14.98
CA MET A 221 -14.69 -16.45 -14.33
C MET A 221 -13.96 -17.69 -13.82
N GLU A 222 -14.36 -18.16 -12.65
CA GLU A 222 -13.94 -19.43 -12.08
C GLU A 222 -15.16 -20.32 -11.86
N GLN A 223 -15.12 -21.52 -12.47
CA GLN A 223 -16.12 -22.54 -12.22
C GLN A 223 -15.70 -23.40 -11.02
N LYS A 224 -16.61 -23.60 -10.07
CA LYS A 224 -16.44 -24.47 -8.89
C LYS A 224 -17.42 -25.65 -8.99
N LYS A 225 -17.25 -26.60 -8.08
CA LYS A 225 -18.10 -27.81 -8.03
C LYS A 225 -19.61 -27.49 -7.91
N TYR A 226 -19.94 -26.41 -7.22
CA TYR A 226 -21.33 -25.99 -6.93
C TYR A 226 -21.60 -24.55 -7.39
N GLY A 227 -21.31 -24.25 -8.66
CA GLY A 227 -21.54 -22.92 -9.22
C GLY A 227 -20.30 -22.28 -9.83
N ALA A 228 -20.32 -20.95 -9.93
CA ALA A 228 -19.20 -20.18 -10.42
C ALA A 228 -19.10 -18.84 -9.70
N LYS A 229 -17.91 -18.24 -9.76
CA LYS A 229 -17.65 -16.85 -9.40
C LYS A 229 -17.01 -16.12 -10.56
N ALA A 230 -17.37 -14.87 -10.77
CA ALA A 230 -16.74 -14.02 -11.78
C ALA A 230 -16.47 -12.62 -11.22
N LEU A 231 -15.38 -12.02 -11.67
CA LEU A 231 -15.16 -10.58 -11.55
C LEU A 231 -15.77 -9.92 -12.77
N VAL A 232 -16.67 -8.96 -12.54
CA VAL A 232 -17.43 -8.29 -13.57
C VAL A 232 -17.26 -6.77 -13.41
N ARG A 233 -17.13 -6.05 -14.55
CA ARG A 233 -17.31 -4.59 -14.55
C ARG A 233 -18.77 -4.28 -14.27
N HIS A 234 -19.02 -3.33 -13.39
CA HIS A 234 -20.36 -2.93 -13.01
C HIS A 234 -20.65 -1.52 -13.53
N HIS A 235 -21.72 -1.43 -14.30
CA HIS A 235 -22.30 -0.15 -14.70
C HIS A 235 -23.51 0.09 -13.79
N GLY A 236 -23.61 1.23 -13.12
CA GLY A 236 -24.52 1.51 -12.01
C GLY A 236 -26.02 1.21 -12.24
N TYR A 237 -26.44 0.96 -13.46
CA TYR A 237 -27.80 0.57 -13.86
C TYR A 237 -27.95 -0.94 -14.16
N GLN A 238 -26.89 -1.74 -13.98
CA GLN A 238 -26.98 -3.20 -14.21
C GLN A 238 -27.80 -3.87 -13.12
N HIS A 239 -28.81 -4.65 -13.55
CA HIS A 239 -29.55 -5.55 -12.69
C HIS A 239 -29.09 -6.99 -12.92
N TYR A 240 -28.77 -7.65 -11.82
CA TYR A 240 -28.42 -9.06 -11.84
C TYR A 240 -29.66 -9.91 -11.58
N ASP A 241 -29.73 -11.11 -12.15
CA ASP A 241 -30.76 -12.10 -11.84
C ASP A 241 -30.82 -12.31 -10.33
N THR A 242 -32.05 -12.46 -9.77
CA THR A 242 -32.28 -12.63 -8.33
C THR A 242 -31.61 -13.85 -7.72
N GLU A 243 -31.23 -14.84 -8.53
CA GLU A 243 -30.50 -16.02 -8.13
C GLU A 243 -28.97 -15.83 -8.20
N LEU A 244 -28.50 -14.68 -8.67
CA LEU A 244 -27.10 -14.28 -8.62
C LEU A 244 -26.84 -13.36 -7.42
N THR A 245 -25.78 -13.62 -6.70
CA THR A 245 -25.27 -12.70 -5.67
C THR A 245 -24.21 -11.80 -6.31
N ALA A 246 -24.36 -10.49 -6.21
CA ALA A 246 -23.42 -9.51 -6.70
C ALA A 246 -22.96 -8.60 -5.55
N VAL A 247 -21.68 -8.66 -5.20
CA VAL A 247 -21.11 -7.87 -4.09
C VAL A 247 -19.84 -7.16 -4.56
N PRO A 248 -19.45 -6.02 -3.95
CA PRO A 248 -18.16 -5.41 -4.22
C PRO A 248 -17.03 -6.41 -3.98
N PRO A 249 -15.97 -6.43 -4.82
CA PRO A 249 -14.81 -7.28 -4.57
C PRO A 249 -14.01 -6.81 -3.38
N THR A 250 -13.35 -7.73 -2.68
CA THR A 250 -12.17 -7.41 -1.89
C THR A 250 -10.99 -7.13 -2.83
N VAL A 251 -9.98 -6.43 -2.34
CA VAL A 251 -8.74 -6.19 -3.10
C VAL A 251 -8.07 -7.52 -3.47
N GLU A 252 -8.11 -8.52 -2.59
CA GLU A 252 -7.57 -9.86 -2.85
C GLU A 252 -8.33 -10.57 -3.98
N GLU A 253 -9.66 -10.56 -3.97
CA GLU A 253 -10.49 -11.16 -5.03
C GLU A 253 -10.24 -10.49 -6.38
N PHE A 254 -10.13 -9.15 -6.39
CA PHE A 254 -9.82 -8.39 -7.60
C PHE A 254 -8.48 -8.81 -8.21
N MET A 255 -7.41 -8.82 -7.42
CA MET A 255 -6.09 -9.26 -7.87
C MET A 255 -6.09 -10.70 -8.36
N TYR A 256 -6.78 -11.59 -7.65
CA TYR A 256 -6.92 -12.99 -8.02
C TYR A 256 -7.54 -13.16 -9.41
N PHE A 257 -8.67 -12.53 -9.67
CA PHE A 257 -9.37 -12.64 -10.94
C PHE A 257 -8.63 -11.97 -12.09
N LEU A 258 -7.98 -10.83 -11.86
CA LEU A 258 -7.12 -10.21 -12.89
C LEU A 258 -5.94 -11.10 -13.28
N SER A 259 -5.31 -11.74 -12.30
CA SER A 259 -4.26 -12.73 -12.57
C SER A 259 -4.74 -13.90 -13.43
N LYS A 260 -5.99 -14.37 -13.21
CA LYS A 260 -6.62 -15.41 -14.04
C LYS A 260 -6.90 -14.94 -15.46
N ALA A 261 -7.41 -13.74 -15.65
CA ALA A 261 -7.68 -13.18 -16.98
C ALA A 261 -6.42 -13.20 -17.86
N LYS A 262 -5.29 -12.70 -17.32
CA LYS A 262 -4.01 -12.71 -18.04
C LYS A 262 -3.47 -14.11 -18.34
N THR A 263 -3.64 -15.04 -17.43
CA THR A 263 -3.21 -16.43 -17.66
C THR A 263 -4.01 -17.07 -18.78
N ALA A 264 -5.30 -16.75 -18.89
CA ALA A 264 -6.17 -17.23 -19.98
C ALA A 264 -5.77 -16.61 -21.34
N GLU A 265 -5.48 -15.31 -21.36
CA GLU A 265 -4.97 -14.64 -22.56
C GLU A 265 -3.65 -15.24 -23.06
N ARG A 266 -2.67 -15.42 -22.18
CA ARG A 266 -1.37 -16.05 -22.53
C ARG A 266 -1.56 -17.46 -23.11
N ARG A 267 -2.41 -18.29 -22.52
CA ARG A 267 -2.70 -19.65 -23.04
C ARG A 267 -3.39 -19.63 -24.42
N ASN A 268 -4.22 -18.62 -24.69
CA ASN A 268 -4.83 -18.46 -25.99
C ASN A 268 -3.82 -18.02 -27.06
N TYR A 269 -2.87 -17.13 -26.73
CA TYR A 269 -1.76 -16.77 -27.62
C TYR A 269 -0.86 -17.96 -27.96
N GLU A 270 -0.49 -18.78 -26.97
CA GLU A 270 0.34 -19.97 -27.20
C GLU A 270 -0.33 -21.02 -28.10
N LYS A 271 -1.66 -21.15 -28.03
CA LYS A 271 -2.44 -22.04 -28.90
C LYS A 271 -2.61 -21.56 -30.34
N VAL A 272 -2.40 -20.27 -30.60
CA VAL A 272 -2.50 -19.67 -31.95
C VAL A 272 -1.15 -19.76 -32.70
N ILE A 273 -0.05 -19.96 -31.97
CA ILE A 273 1.31 -20.02 -32.53
C ILE A 273 1.73 -21.49 -32.82
N HIS A 274 0.98 -22.49 -32.35
CA HIS A 274 1.14 -23.92 -32.64
C HIS A 274 -0.05 -24.47 -33.43
#